data_eb8c26478e3c93c270a59acf722819dc
#
_entry.id   eb8c26478e3c93c270a59acf722819dc
#
_cell.length_a   1.000
_cell.length_b   1.000
_cell.length_c   1.000
_cell.angle_alpha   90.00
_cell.angle_beta   90.00
_cell.angle_gamma   90.00
#
_symmetry.space_group_name_H-M   'P 1'
#
loop_
_entity.id
_entity.type
_entity.pdbx_description
1 polymer ?
#
loop_
_entity_poly.entity_id
_entity_poly.type
_entity_poly.pdbx_seq_one_letter_code
_entity_poly.pdbx_strand_id
1 'polypeptide(L)'
;EWINQFLLFSSTVTGNDGGGTPITPITKEQSLPTKNGTLRFVQMPTTVSFKNLPFPSKRTIYSPSTISAPFLIADGRVAKTPWHLLVRESQPMHSTSTNKTIQQAFIYRKNGSDFPLSSLATEVYQYTATDDNNVEIPWNQQNGLFLSVAPDLNLTVKESYTAELQWILSDTPL
;
A
#
# COMPACT_ATOMS: atom_id res chain seq x y z
N GLU A 1 -19.91 -18.57 -8.30
CA GLU A 1 -18.54 -19.05 -8.17
C GLU A 1 -17.68 -17.99 -7.47
N TRP A 2 -16.70 -18.43 -6.70
CA TRP A 2 -15.92 -17.56 -5.82
C TRP A 2 -14.45 -17.65 -6.17
N ILE A 3 -13.72 -16.52 -6.05
CA ILE A 3 -12.27 -16.49 -6.07
C ILE A 3 -11.80 -16.70 -4.63
N ASN A 4 -10.97 -17.71 -4.38
CA ASN A 4 -10.63 -18.11 -3.02
C ASN A 4 -9.85 -17.07 -2.24
N GLN A 5 -8.89 -16.42 -2.87
CA GLN A 5 -8.04 -15.46 -2.14
C GLN A 5 -7.27 -14.55 -3.09
N PHE A 6 -7.29 -13.28 -2.77
CA PHE A 6 -6.28 -12.31 -3.18
C PHE A 6 -5.45 -11.94 -1.96
N LEU A 7 -4.20 -12.28 -1.99
CA LEU A 7 -3.25 -11.96 -0.93
C LEU A 7 -2.25 -10.95 -1.46
N LEU A 8 -2.15 -9.83 -0.77
CA LEU A 8 -1.19 -8.80 -1.08
C LEU A 8 -0.07 -8.85 -0.05
N PHE A 9 1.16 -9.01 -0.52
CA PHE A 9 2.34 -8.87 0.31
C PHE A 9 2.97 -7.51 0.07
N SER A 10 3.19 -6.76 1.12
CA SER A 10 4.05 -5.60 1.11
C SER A 10 5.45 -6.07 1.48
N SER A 11 6.32 -6.28 0.49
CA SER A 11 7.62 -6.93 0.73
C SER A 11 8.72 -5.94 1.08
N THR A 12 8.62 -4.69 0.70
CA THR A 12 9.67 -3.70 0.94
C THR A 12 9.10 -2.32 1.20
N VAL A 13 9.65 -1.67 2.22
CA VAL A 13 9.44 -0.25 2.49
C VAL A 13 10.76 0.45 2.36
N THR A 14 10.82 1.40 1.46
CA THR A 14 11.93 2.35 1.37
C THR A 14 11.43 3.71 1.81
N GLY A 15 12.17 4.33 2.72
CA GLY A 15 11.93 5.71 3.12
C GLY A 15 13.18 6.54 2.88
N ASN A 16 13.01 7.83 2.78
CA ASN A 16 14.09 8.81 2.79
C ASN A 16 14.09 9.53 4.14
N ASP A 17 15.26 9.64 4.75
CA ASP A 17 15.44 10.25 6.07
C ASP A 17 15.67 11.77 6.04
N GLY A 18 15.22 12.45 5.00
CA GLY A 18 15.42 13.88 4.84
C GLY A 18 16.83 14.27 4.39
N GLY A 19 17.76 13.33 4.30
CA GLY A 19 19.12 13.53 3.81
C GLY A 19 19.36 13.02 2.39
N GLY A 20 18.33 12.54 1.71
CA GLY A 20 18.45 11.93 0.39
C GLY A 20 19.07 10.54 0.38
N THR A 21 19.30 9.96 1.53
CA THR A 21 19.82 8.59 1.66
C THR A 21 18.67 7.60 1.73
N PRO A 22 18.60 6.59 0.85
CA PRO A 22 17.57 5.56 0.94
C PRO A 22 17.66 4.80 2.26
N ILE A 23 16.53 4.71 2.98
CA ILE A 23 16.46 3.89 4.17
C ILE A 23 16.42 2.42 3.77
N THR A 24 17.13 1.58 4.50
CA THR A 24 17.15 0.12 4.29
C THR A 24 15.72 -0.43 4.31
N PRO A 25 15.37 -1.37 3.43
CA PRO A 25 14.03 -1.97 3.40
C PRO A 25 13.66 -2.55 4.76
N ILE A 26 12.50 -2.14 5.27
CA ILE A 26 12.00 -2.63 6.56
C ILE A 26 10.99 -3.74 6.28
N THR A 27 11.34 -4.97 6.63
CA THR A 27 10.52 -6.16 6.37
C THR A 27 9.74 -6.69 7.58
N LYS A 28 9.79 -6.01 8.74
CA LYS A 28 9.10 -6.42 9.97
C LYS A 28 8.64 -5.23 10.79
N GLU A 29 7.59 -5.45 11.59
CA GLU A 29 7.23 -4.55 12.68
C GLU A 29 8.47 -4.21 13.51
N GLN A 30 8.90 -2.99 13.45
CA GLN A 30 9.94 -2.49 14.34
C GLN A 30 9.28 -1.82 15.52
N SER A 31 9.62 -2.28 16.72
CA SER A 31 9.37 -1.54 17.94
C SER A 31 10.01 -0.15 17.81
N LEU A 32 9.25 0.88 18.16
CA LEU A 32 9.62 2.27 18.07
C LEU A 32 11.01 2.56 18.63
N PRO A 33 11.95 3.00 17.81
CA PRO A 33 13.08 3.73 18.34
C PRO A 33 12.64 5.13 18.78
N THR A 34 13.30 5.65 19.78
CA THR A 34 13.18 7.03 20.27
C THR A 34 13.30 8.05 19.12
N LYS A 35 12.68 9.21 19.28
CA LYS A 35 12.80 10.36 18.39
C LYS A 35 14.26 10.63 18.05
N ASN A 36 14.62 10.48 16.80
CA ASN A 36 16.01 10.64 16.36
C ASN A 36 16.18 11.63 15.20
N GLY A 37 15.23 12.53 15.03
CA GLY A 37 15.31 13.55 13.99
C GLY A 37 15.00 13.04 12.58
N THR A 38 14.38 11.87 12.43
CA THR A 38 14.07 11.25 11.13
C THR A 38 12.58 11.20 10.85
N LEU A 39 12.26 11.04 9.57
CA LEU A 39 10.95 10.66 9.08
C LEU A 39 10.92 9.14 8.90
N ARG A 40 9.96 8.44 9.51
CA ARG A 40 9.96 6.98 9.47
C ARG A 40 8.57 6.36 9.62
N PHE A 41 8.44 5.14 9.13
CA PHE A 41 7.33 4.26 9.48
C PHE A 41 7.50 3.76 10.92
N VAL A 42 6.48 3.98 11.73
CA VAL A 42 6.34 3.39 13.05
C VAL A 42 5.64 2.03 12.91
N GLN A 43 4.63 1.99 12.07
CA GLN A 43 3.85 0.82 11.76
C GLN A 43 3.37 0.92 10.32
N MET A 44 3.24 -0.23 9.67
CA MET A 44 2.71 -0.32 8.33
C MET A 44 2.08 -1.69 8.08
N PRO A 45 1.12 -1.80 7.17
CA PRO A 45 0.59 -3.09 6.80
C PRO A 45 1.66 -3.91 6.07
N THR A 46 1.90 -5.12 6.56
CA THR A 46 2.75 -6.12 5.89
C THR A 46 1.91 -7.03 4.99
N THR A 47 0.62 -7.13 5.27
CA THR A 47 -0.32 -7.95 4.52
C THR A 47 -1.66 -7.24 4.40
N VAL A 48 -2.20 -7.22 3.20
CA VAL A 48 -3.58 -6.81 2.91
C VAL A 48 -4.25 -7.97 2.17
N SER A 49 -5.37 -8.45 2.69
CA SER A 49 -6.06 -9.63 2.15
C SER A 49 -7.44 -9.28 1.63
N PHE A 50 -7.80 -9.93 0.52
CA PHE A 50 -9.13 -9.91 -0.07
C PHE A 50 -9.57 -11.37 -0.19
N LYS A 51 -10.57 -11.79 0.57
CA LYS A 51 -10.98 -13.20 0.67
C LYS A 51 -12.39 -13.43 0.15
N ASN A 52 -12.59 -14.59 -0.46
CA ASN A 52 -13.91 -15.09 -0.84
C ASN A 52 -14.70 -14.09 -1.68
N LEU A 53 -14.06 -13.53 -2.68
CA LEU A 53 -14.71 -12.57 -3.56
C LEU A 53 -15.58 -13.27 -4.60
N PRO A 54 -16.82 -12.81 -4.83
CA PRO A 54 -17.61 -13.29 -5.93
C PRO A 54 -16.92 -12.98 -7.27
N PHE A 55 -17.01 -13.90 -8.22
CA PHE A 55 -16.48 -13.66 -9.55
C PHE A 55 -17.23 -12.48 -10.20
N PRO A 56 -16.55 -11.43 -10.63
CA PRO A 56 -17.21 -10.23 -11.10
C PRO A 56 -17.83 -10.44 -12.49
N SER A 57 -19.08 -10.00 -12.68
CA SER A 57 -19.73 -9.93 -13.99
C SER A 57 -19.44 -8.62 -14.74
N LYS A 58 -18.95 -7.63 -14.03
CA LYS A 58 -18.50 -6.33 -14.53
C LYS A 58 -17.34 -5.85 -13.65
N ARG A 59 -16.63 -4.82 -14.06
CA ARG A 59 -15.58 -4.24 -13.21
C ARG A 59 -16.15 -3.90 -11.83
N THR A 60 -15.57 -4.48 -10.81
CA THR A 60 -16.02 -4.36 -9.43
C THR A 60 -14.85 -3.98 -8.53
N ILE A 61 -15.12 -3.08 -7.60
CA ILE A 61 -14.14 -2.63 -6.61
C ILE A 61 -14.45 -3.31 -5.27
N TYR A 62 -13.44 -3.95 -4.70
CA TYR A 62 -13.54 -4.68 -3.44
C TYR A 62 -12.69 -4.03 -2.37
N SER A 63 -13.26 -3.92 -1.17
CA SER A 63 -12.53 -3.54 0.03
C SER A 63 -11.68 -4.70 0.54
N PRO A 64 -10.54 -4.44 1.21
CA PRO A 64 -9.83 -5.48 1.93
C PRO A 64 -10.71 -6.16 2.97
N SER A 65 -10.56 -7.48 3.11
CA SER A 65 -11.17 -8.21 4.22
C SER A 65 -10.37 -8.05 5.51
N THR A 66 -9.05 -7.97 5.41
CA THR A 66 -8.17 -7.72 6.54
C THR A 66 -6.96 -6.89 6.13
N ILE A 67 -6.49 -6.07 7.06
CA ILE A 67 -5.26 -5.29 6.98
C ILE A 67 -4.49 -5.64 8.25
N SER A 68 -3.20 -6.03 8.13
CA SER A 68 -2.42 -6.48 9.28
C SER A 68 -2.11 -5.37 10.28
N ALA A 69 -2.01 -4.13 9.82
CA ALA A 69 -1.75 -2.96 10.64
C ALA A 69 -2.10 -1.67 9.88
N PRO A 70 -2.41 -0.56 10.56
CA PRO A 70 -2.51 0.75 9.94
C PRO A 70 -1.12 1.29 9.58
N PHE A 71 -1.07 2.33 8.73
CA PHE A 71 0.12 3.16 8.58
C PHE A 71 0.20 4.17 9.71
N LEU A 72 1.30 4.14 10.42
CA LEU A 72 1.64 5.09 11.46
C LEU A 72 3.01 5.68 11.17
N ILE A 73 3.08 7.01 11.03
CA ILE A 73 4.28 7.72 10.62
C ILE A 73 4.75 8.60 11.78
N ALA A 74 6.05 8.58 12.05
CA ALA A 74 6.70 9.51 12.95
C ALA A 74 7.54 10.49 12.14
N ASP A 75 7.35 11.79 12.44
CA ASP A 75 8.18 12.85 11.91
C ASP A 75 8.95 13.52 13.07
N GLY A 76 10.16 13.05 13.28
CA GLY A 76 11.07 13.61 14.29
C GLY A 76 12.00 14.69 13.76
N ARG A 77 11.85 15.13 12.51
CA ARG A 77 12.70 16.17 11.92
C ARG A 77 12.50 17.50 12.62
N VAL A 78 13.56 18.28 12.69
CA VAL A 78 13.51 19.64 13.27
C VAL A 78 12.69 20.57 12.38
N ALA A 79 12.93 20.53 11.08
CA ALA A 79 12.15 21.26 10.10
C ALA A 79 10.94 20.41 9.67
N LYS A 80 9.75 20.86 9.99
CA LYS A 80 8.50 20.19 9.62
C LYS A 80 8.10 20.60 8.20
N THR A 81 8.78 20.05 7.22
CA THR A 81 8.41 20.18 5.81
C THR A 81 7.42 19.09 5.40
N PRO A 82 6.65 19.27 4.34
CA PRO A 82 5.75 18.22 3.85
C PRO A 82 6.49 16.91 3.64
N TRP A 83 5.81 15.81 3.93
CA TRP A 83 6.27 14.48 3.54
C TRP A 83 5.17 13.78 2.74
N HIS A 84 5.57 12.80 1.96
CA HIS A 84 4.73 12.14 0.98
C HIS A 84 4.81 10.63 1.17
N LEU A 85 3.68 9.97 1.10
CA LEU A 85 3.62 8.51 0.95
C LEU A 85 3.30 8.19 -0.49
N LEU A 86 4.15 7.36 -1.09
CA LEU A 86 4.00 6.88 -2.45
C LEU A 86 3.87 5.36 -2.44
N VAL A 87 3.25 4.83 -3.49
CA VAL A 87 3.13 3.38 -3.67
C VAL A 87 3.29 3.02 -5.13
N ARG A 88 3.91 1.87 -5.39
CA ARG A 88 3.98 1.26 -6.73
C ARG A 88 3.83 -0.26 -6.65
N GLU A 89 3.43 -0.88 -7.72
CA GLU A 89 3.50 -2.33 -7.86
C GLU A 89 4.95 -2.73 -8.17
N SER A 90 5.61 -3.41 -7.23
CA SER A 90 6.91 -4.03 -7.47
C SER A 90 6.76 -5.39 -8.17
N GLN A 91 5.65 -6.08 -7.89
CA GLN A 91 5.24 -7.28 -8.61
C GLN A 91 3.73 -7.21 -8.87
N PRO A 92 3.28 -7.31 -10.13
CA PRO A 92 1.85 -7.27 -10.44
C PRO A 92 1.13 -8.49 -9.89
N MET A 93 -0.18 -8.37 -9.77
CA MET A 93 -1.05 -9.47 -9.36
C MET A 93 -0.87 -10.66 -10.30
N HIS A 94 -0.58 -11.82 -9.74
CA HIS A 94 -0.43 -13.06 -10.51
C HIS A 94 -0.98 -14.26 -9.74
N SER A 95 -1.38 -15.27 -10.48
CA SER A 95 -1.80 -16.55 -9.91
C SER A 95 -0.61 -17.29 -9.31
N THR A 96 -0.79 -17.84 -8.12
CA THR A 96 0.25 -18.63 -7.44
C THR A 96 0.47 -20.01 -8.10
N SER A 97 -0.48 -20.50 -8.90
CA SER A 97 -0.43 -21.81 -9.54
C SER A 97 -0.08 -21.75 -11.03
N THR A 98 -0.53 -20.72 -11.75
CA THR A 98 -0.40 -20.64 -13.22
C THR A 98 0.49 -19.49 -13.69
N ASN A 99 0.91 -18.60 -12.80
CA ASN A 99 1.63 -17.36 -13.13
C ASN A 99 0.87 -16.38 -14.06
N LYS A 100 -0.42 -16.61 -14.28
CA LYS A 100 -1.24 -15.65 -15.01
C LYS A 100 -1.22 -14.31 -14.28
N THR A 101 -0.98 -13.25 -15.02
CA THR A 101 -0.87 -11.89 -14.47
C THR A 101 -2.13 -11.09 -14.75
N ILE A 102 -2.59 -10.36 -13.75
CA ILE A 102 -3.70 -9.42 -13.86
C ILE A 102 -3.12 -8.01 -13.76
N GLN A 103 -3.26 -7.24 -14.82
CA GLN A 103 -2.78 -5.87 -14.88
C GLN A 103 -3.76 -4.92 -14.20
N GLN A 104 -3.22 -3.86 -13.58
CA GLN A 104 -4.00 -2.78 -12.98
C GLN A 104 -5.07 -3.28 -11.99
N ALA A 105 -4.72 -4.27 -11.18
CA ALA A 105 -5.65 -4.87 -10.23
C ALA A 105 -5.92 -3.96 -9.01
N PHE A 106 -5.09 -2.96 -8.76
CA PHE A 106 -5.19 -2.11 -7.59
C PHE A 106 -5.48 -0.66 -7.93
N ILE A 107 -6.31 -0.06 -7.09
CA ILE A 107 -6.48 1.39 -7.00
C ILE A 107 -6.17 1.84 -5.58
N TYR A 108 -5.67 3.04 -5.43
CA TYR A 108 -5.66 3.73 -4.15
C TYR A 108 -6.72 4.82 -4.16
N ARG A 109 -7.63 4.78 -3.18
CA ARG A 109 -8.66 5.80 -3.02
C ARG A 109 -8.17 6.89 -2.08
N LYS A 110 -8.30 8.12 -2.51
CA LYS A 110 -7.93 9.32 -1.76
C LYS A 110 -9.10 10.29 -1.77
N ASN A 111 -9.73 10.49 -0.60
CA ASN A 111 -10.91 11.32 -0.43
C ASN A 111 -12.03 10.98 -1.45
N GLY A 112 -12.28 9.70 -1.66
CA GLY A 112 -13.29 9.20 -2.58
C GLY A 112 -12.90 9.18 -4.06
N SER A 113 -11.72 9.69 -4.42
CA SER A 113 -11.19 9.62 -5.80
C SER A 113 -10.22 8.47 -5.97
N ASP A 114 -10.37 7.72 -7.05
CA ASP A 114 -9.63 6.49 -7.32
C ASP A 114 -8.44 6.75 -8.24
N PHE A 115 -7.28 6.26 -7.84
CA PHE A 115 -6.02 6.37 -8.58
C PHE A 115 -5.51 4.96 -8.88
N PRO A 116 -5.46 4.55 -10.17
CA PRO A 116 -4.90 3.25 -10.53
C PRO A 116 -3.43 3.16 -10.16
N LEU A 117 -3.02 2.03 -9.60
CA LEU A 117 -1.63 1.73 -9.29
C LEU A 117 -0.96 1.01 -10.46
N SER A 118 0.33 1.27 -10.61
CA SER A 118 1.17 0.66 -11.64
C SER A 118 2.59 0.43 -11.09
N SER A 119 3.51 0.08 -11.96
CA SER A 119 4.94 0.01 -11.63
C SER A 119 5.58 1.38 -11.35
N LEU A 120 4.90 2.47 -11.73
CA LEU A 120 5.31 3.83 -11.42
C LEU A 120 4.80 4.24 -10.04
N ALA A 121 5.63 4.95 -9.27
CA ALA A 121 5.24 5.43 -7.95
C ALA A 121 4.14 6.49 -8.07
N THR A 122 3.11 6.35 -7.25
CA THR A 122 1.96 7.25 -7.17
C THR A 122 1.88 7.82 -5.76
N GLU A 123 1.79 9.13 -5.63
CA GLU A 123 1.55 9.76 -4.33
C GLU A 123 0.12 9.49 -3.87
N VAL A 124 -0.01 8.93 -2.68
CA VAL A 124 -1.30 8.55 -2.09
C VAL A 124 -1.64 9.34 -0.82
N TYR A 125 -0.65 9.96 -0.20
CA TYR A 125 -0.85 10.79 0.98
C TYR A 125 0.24 11.84 1.10
N GLN A 126 -0.12 13.03 1.58
CA GLN A 126 0.79 14.12 1.91
C GLN A 126 0.39 14.71 3.23
N TYR A 127 1.38 15.05 4.06
CA TYR A 127 1.14 15.66 5.36
C TYR A 127 2.30 16.56 5.77
N THR A 128 1.98 17.60 6.51
CA THR A 128 2.97 18.45 7.18
C THR A 128 2.69 18.40 8.68
N ALA A 129 3.60 17.81 9.45
CA ALA A 129 3.45 17.72 10.88
C ALA A 129 3.51 19.10 11.55
N THR A 130 2.69 19.30 12.56
CA THR A 130 2.70 20.51 13.40
C THR A 130 3.34 20.26 14.75
N ASP A 131 3.51 19.01 15.12
CA ASP A 131 4.10 18.55 16.37
C ASP A 131 4.87 17.24 16.13
N ASP A 132 5.31 16.59 17.20
CA ASP A 132 6.05 15.32 17.14
C ASP A 132 5.15 14.09 17.35
N ASN A 133 3.83 14.24 17.33
CA ASN A 133 2.94 13.10 17.44
C ASN A 133 2.97 12.22 16.19
N ASN A 134 2.78 10.94 16.39
CA ASN A 134 2.63 10.02 15.27
C ASN A 134 1.35 10.32 14.51
N VAL A 135 1.41 10.17 13.19
CA VAL A 135 0.28 10.40 12.28
C VAL A 135 -0.18 9.06 11.73
N GLU A 136 -1.45 8.75 11.95
CA GLU A 136 -2.10 7.61 11.31
C GLU A 136 -2.67 8.04 9.96
N ILE A 137 -2.32 7.31 8.91
CA ILE A 137 -2.86 7.56 7.56
C ILE A 137 -4.28 6.99 7.50
N PRO A 138 -5.29 7.77 7.06
CA PRO A 138 -6.66 7.29 6.98
C PRO A 138 -6.79 6.05 6.10
N TRP A 139 -7.53 5.06 6.60
CA TRP A 139 -7.92 3.88 5.84
C TRP A 139 -9.38 3.55 6.16
N ASN A 140 -10.27 3.85 5.22
CA ASN A 140 -11.72 3.70 5.37
C ASN A 140 -12.37 3.59 3.98
N GLN A 141 -13.68 3.74 3.89
CA GLN A 141 -14.41 3.66 2.61
C GLN A 141 -13.99 4.73 1.60
N GLN A 142 -13.42 5.85 2.05
CA GLN A 142 -13.01 6.98 1.21
C GLN A 142 -11.49 7.04 0.98
N ASN A 143 -10.71 6.24 1.70
CA ASN A 143 -9.26 6.27 1.68
C ASN A 143 -8.68 4.88 1.84
N GLY A 144 -7.69 4.55 1.06
CA GLY A 144 -6.95 3.30 1.19
C GLY A 144 -6.85 2.50 -0.09
N LEU A 145 -6.30 1.30 0.03
CA LEU A 145 -6.10 0.37 -1.07
C LEU A 145 -7.37 -0.45 -1.31
N PHE A 146 -7.75 -0.55 -2.59
CA PHE A 146 -8.87 -1.36 -3.06
C PHE A 146 -8.43 -2.25 -4.21
N LEU A 147 -9.11 -3.36 -4.38
CA LEU A 147 -8.94 -4.24 -5.51
C LEU A 147 -9.97 -3.89 -6.58
N SER A 148 -9.51 -3.63 -7.80
CA SER A 148 -10.37 -3.35 -8.97
C SER A 148 -10.25 -4.49 -9.96
N VAL A 149 -11.29 -5.30 -10.06
CA VAL A 149 -11.30 -6.50 -10.89
C VAL A 149 -12.34 -6.37 -11.98
N ALA A 150 -11.89 -6.55 -13.24
CA ALA A 150 -12.77 -6.73 -14.38
C ALA A 150 -13.06 -8.21 -14.60
N PRO A 151 -14.18 -8.58 -15.20
CA PRO A 151 -14.38 -9.92 -15.72
C PRO A 151 -13.32 -10.16 -16.82
N ASP A 152 -12.36 -11.01 -16.54
CA ASP A 152 -11.25 -11.30 -17.42
C ASP A 152 -11.11 -12.81 -17.61
N LEU A 153 -10.75 -13.21 -18.81
CA LEU A 153 -10.46 -14.60 -19.15
C LEU A 153 -9.25 -15.15 -18.38
N ASN A 154 -8.40 -14.29 -17.84
CA ASN A 154 -7.28 -14.67 -17.00
C ASN A 154 -7.66 -15.00 -15.56
N LEU A 155 -8.85 -14.59 -15.12
CA LEU A 155 -9.36 -14.93 -13.80
C LEU A 155 -9.89 -16.37 -13.80
N THR A 156 -9.42 -17.15 -12.85
CA THR A 156 -9.89 -18.53 -12.64
C THR A 156 -10.51 -18.64 -11.26
N VAL A 157 -11.70 -19.24 -11.21
CA VAL A 157 -12.35 -19.54 -9.93
C VAL A 157 -11.50 -20.49 -9.09
N LYS A 158 -11.56 -20.33 -7.77
CA LYS A 158 -10.81 -21.13 -6.80
C LYS A 158 -9.28 -20.99 -6.88
N GLU A 159 -8.76 -20.06 -7.66
CA GLU A 159 -7.35 -19.71 -7.65
C GLU A 159 -7.00 -18.69 -6.56
N SER A 160 -5.74 -18.67 -6.17
CA SER A 160 -5.18 -17.66 -5.31
C SER A 160 -4.25 -16.76 -6.11
N TYR A 161 -4.30 -15.48 -5.82
CA TYR A 161 -3.50 -14.44 -6.49
C TYR A 161 -2.69 -13.67 -5.46
N THR A 162 -1.52 -13.26 -5.85
CA THR A 162 -0.60 -12.48 -5.00
C THR A 162 0.02 -11.35 -5.80
N ALA A 163 0.38 -10.28 -5.11
CA ALA A 163 1.09 -9.14 -5.66
C ALA A 163 2.02 -8.56 -4.61
N GLU A 164 2.95 -7.73 -5.03
CA GLU A 164 3.81 -6.98 -4.13
C GLU A 164 3.67 -5.48 -4.39
N LEU A 165 3.48 -4.73 -3.33
CA LEU A 165 3.51 -3.27 -3.35
C LEU A 165 4.73 -2.77 -2.59
N GLN A 166 5.37 -1.74 -3.14
CA GLN A 166 6.41 -1.00 -2.47
C GLN A 166 5.84 0.33 -1.99
N TRP A 167 5.96 0.59 -0.69
CA TRP A 167 5.59 1.85 -0.08
C TRP A 167 6.84 2.70 0.15
N ILE A 168 6.75 3.96 -0.23
CA ILE A 168 7.88 4.89 -0.20
C ILE A 168 7.47 6.11 0.62
N LEU A 169 8.19 6.38 1.69
CA LEU A 169 8.04 7.59 2.48
C LEU A 169 9.14 8.57 2.07
N SER A 170 8.76 9.75 1.64
CA SER A 170 9.67 10.75 1.08
C SER A 170 9.41 12.14 1.64
N ASP A 171 10.45 12.91 1.84
CA ASP A 171 10.39 14.33 2.18
C ASP A 171 10.49 15.24 0.93
N THR A 172 10.59 14.64 -0.24
CA THR A 172 10.57 15.35 -1.51
C THR A 172 9.39 14.89 -2.36
N PRO A 173 8.66 15.80 -3.02
CA PRO A 173 7.62 15.42 -3.97
C PRO A 173 8.21 14.67 -5.17
N LEU A 174 7.33 13.98 -5.92
CA LEU A 174 7.68 13.36 -7.20
C LEU A 174 7.96 14.41 -8.28
#